data_ae5202fa9a1b8bdfb9b097ed5cced88e
#
_entry.id   ae5202fa9a1b8bdfb9b097ed5cced88e
#
_cell.length_a   1.000
_cell.length_b   1.000
_cell.length_c   1.000
_cell.angle_alpha   90.00
_cell.angle_beta   90.00
_cell.angle_gamma   90.00
#
_symmetry.space_group_name_H-M   'P 1'
#
loop_
_entity.id
_entity.type
_entity.pdbx_description
1 polymer ?
#
loop_
_entity_poly.entity_id
_entity_poly.type
_entity_poly.pdbx_seq_one_letter_code
_entity_poly.pdbx_strand_id
1 'polypeptide(L)'
;LSKKLGGENYVFWGGREGYESLLNTDMGLEMDHMAKFFHLAIDYAKSINHLPIFLIEPKPKEPMTHQYDFDSATALAFLQKYDLDKYFKLNLETNHAWLAGHTFEHELNTARTFNALGSIDANQGNYLLGWDTDEFPTLVIDITLAMHQILLNGGLGKGGINFDAKVRRTSFKAEDLILAHIAGMDTYARALKGAAAII
;
A
#
# COMPACT_ATOMS: atom_id res chain seq x y z
N LEU A 1 17.71 -7.78 -8.60
CA LEU A 1 18.26 -6.96 -7.51
C LEU A 1 17.75 -7.49 -6.16
N SER A 2 16.43 -7.66 -5.96
CA SER A 2 15.79 -8.12 -4.72
C SER A 2 16.49 -9.35 -4.12
N LYS A 3 16.70 -10.40 -4.92
CA LYS A 3 17.43 -11.60 -4.48
C LYS A 3 18.83 -11.29 -3.92
N LYS A 4 19.58 -10.40 -4.57
CA LYS A 4 20.95 -10.04 -4.13
C LYS A 4 20.96 -9.29 -2.80
N LEU A 5 19.87 -8.56 -2.51
CA LEU A 5 19.71 -7.77 -1.30
C LEU A 5 18.99 -8.55 -0.17
N GLY A 6 18.56 -9.79 -0.42
CA GLY A 6 17.81 -10.57 0.53
C GLY A 6 16.38 -10.05 0.77
N GLY A 7 15.80 -9.38 -0.23
CA GLY A 7 14.44 -8.85 -0.12
C GLY A 7 13.41 -9.94 0.08
N GLU A 8 12.57 -9.80 1.10
CA GLU A 8 11.52 -10.76 1.44
C GLU A 8 10.18 -10.42 0.78
N ASN A 9 9.98 -9.18 0.39
CA ASN A 9 8.81 -8.67 -0.32
C ASN A 9 9.22 -7.95 -1.60
N TYR A 10 8.28 -7.83 -2.53
CA TYR A 10 8.42 -7.02 -3.73
C TYR A 10 7.09 -6.33 -4.04
N VAL A 11 7.08 -5.01 -4.03
CA VAL A 11 5.89 -4.19 -4.27
C VAL A 11 5.74 -3.88 -5.74
N PHE A 12 4.53 -4.05 -6.26
CA PHE A 12 4.08 -3.57 -7.56
C PHE A 12 3.09 -2.42 -7.32
N TRP A 13 3.46 -1.26 -7.81
CA TRP A 13 2.59 -0.11 -7.86
C TRP A 13 2.17 0.15 -9.31
N GLY A 14 0.86 0.08 -9.57
CA GLY A 14 0.26 0.19 -10.89
C GLY A 14 -0.15 1.62 -11.27
N GLY A 15 0.61 2.63 -10.90
CA GLY A 15 0.22 4.04 -11.01
C GLY A 15 -0.09 4.57 -12.41
N ARG A 16 0.07 3.76 -13.46
CA ARG A 16 -0.35 4.09 -14.84
C ARG A 16 -1.20 3.00 -15.47
N GLU A 17 -1.63 2.06 -14.67
CA GLU A 17 -2.49 0.96 -15.07
C GLU A 17 -3.96 1.35 -14.83
N GLY A 18 -4.52 2.08 -15.78
CA GLY A 18 -5.86 2.62 -15.65
C GLY A 18 -6.34 3.31 -16.93
N TYR A 19 -7.44 4.04 -16.84
CA TYR A 19 -8.07 4.67 -18.00
C TYR A 19 -8.76 5.99 -17.64
N GLU A 20 -9.02 6.80 -18.68
CA GLU A 20 -9.80 8.03 -18.61
C GLU A 20 -11.23 7.83 -19.14
N SER A 21 -11.37 6.99 -20.19
CA SER A 21 -12.67 6.75 -20.85
C SER A 21 -12.76 5.32 -21.35
N LEU A 22 -13.91 4.70 -21.12
CA LEU A 22 -14.20 3.36 -21.65
C LEU A 22 -14.54 3.35 -23.16
N LEU A 23 -14.61 4.51 -23.80
CA LEU A 23 -14.82 4.57 -25.25
C LEU A 23 -13.62 4.06 -26.07
N ASN A 24 -12.44 4.11 -25.50
CA ASN A 24 -11.19 3.69 -26.15
C ASN A 24 -10.39 2.69 -25.31
N THR A 25 -11.02 2.06 -24.33
CA THR A 25 -10.36 1.13 -23.41
C THR A 25 -11.13 -0.17 -23.35
N ASP A 26 -10.45 -1.27 -23.60
CA ASP A 26 -10.94 -2.62 -23.26
C ASP A 26 -10.37 -3.01 -21.90
N MET A 27 -11.14 -2.71 -20.84
CA MET A 27 -10.74 -3.00 -19.47
C MET A 27 -10.48 -4.50 -19.22
N GLY A 28 -11.24 -5.38 -19.89
CA GLY A 28 -11.04 -6.82 -19.76
C GLY A 28 -9.67 -7.25 -20.29
N LEU A 29 -9.31 -6.79 -21.48
CA LEU A 29 -8.01 -7.05 -22.10
C LEU A 29 -6.85 -6.47 -21.28
N GLU A 30 -6.99 -5.27 -20.74
CA GLU A 30 -5.98 -4.62 -19.89
C GLU A 30 -5.74 -5.42 -18.61
N MET A 31 -6.80 -5.87 -17.94
CA MET A 31 -6.69 -6.71 -16.74
C MET A 31 -6.07 -8.09 -17.06
N ASP A 32 -6.40 -8.69 -18.20
CA ASP A 32 -5.77 -9.94 -18.66
C ASP A 32 -4.27 -9.75 -18.90
N HIS A 33 -3.85 -8.62 -19.46
CA HIS A 33 -2.43 -8.28 -19.66
C HIS A 33 -1.72 -8.09 -18.32
N MET A 34 -2.32 -7.39 -17.37
CA MET A 34 -1.76 -7.20 -16.03
C MET A 34 -1.59 -8.55 -15.31
N ALA A 35 -2.59 -9.42 -15.37
CA ALA A 35 -2.51 -10.76 -14.80
C ALA A 35 -1.40 -11.60 -15.44
N LYS A 36 -1.28 -11.55 -16.76
CA LYS A 36 -0.18 -12.22 -17.49
C LYS A 36 1.19 -11.72 -17.04
N PHE A 37 1.34 -10.42 -16.85
CA PHE A 37 2.57 -9.83 -16.31
C PHE A 37 2.90 -10.38 -14.93
N PHE A 38 1.92 -10.47 -14.02
CA PHE A 38 2.15 -11.00 -12.68
C PHE A 38 2.49 -12.51 -12.69
N HIS A 39 1.84 -13.29 -13.53
CA HIS A 39 2.23 -14.70 -13.72
C HIS A 39 3.67 -14.84 -14.24
N LEU A 40 4.09 -14.01 -15.20
CA LEU A 40 5.48 -13.97 -15.68
C LEU A 40 6.46 -13.60 -14.56
N ALA A 41 6.10 -12.65 -13.68
CA ALA A 41 6.92 -12.27 -12.55
C ALA A 41 7.10 -13.44 -11.55
N ILE A 42 6.01 -14.19 -11.27
CA ILE A 42 6.04 -15.38 -10.43
C ILE A 42 6.95 -16.46 -11.04
N ASP A 43 6.78 -16.75 -12.32
CA ASP A 43 7.56 -17.78 -13.01
C ASP A 43 9.04 -17.42 -13.06
N TYR A 44 9.35 -16.16 -13.33
CA TYR A 44 10.72 -15.67 -13.25
C TYR A 44 11.32 -15.81 -11.86
N ALA A 45 10.58 -15.41 -10.82
CA ALA A 45 11.02 -15.52 -9.44
C ALA A 45 11.32 -16.98 -9.05
N LYS A 46 10.47 -17.93 -9.47
CA LYS A 46 10.68 -19.36 -9.30
C LYS A 46 11.94 -19.82 -10.04
N SER A 47 12.13 -19.39 -11.29
CA SER A 47 13.27 -19.80 -12.12
C SER A 47 14.63 -19.41 -11.53
N ILE A 48 14.67 -18.33 -10.75
CA ILE A 48 15.88 -17.86 -10.08
C ILE A 48 15.98 -18.32 -8.62
N ASN A 49 15.10 -19.22 -8.16
CA ASN A 49 15.01 -19.67 -6.76
C ASN A 49 14.93 -18.51 -5.76
N HIS A 50 14.04 -17.55 -6.05
CA HIS A 50 13.76 -16.44 -5.16
C HIS A 50 12.30 -15.99 -5.36
N LEU A 51 11.42 -16.55 -4.56
CA LEU A 51 10.00 -16.21 -4.57
C LEU A 51 9.68 -15.37 -3.33
N PRO A 52 9.77 -14.04 -3.41
CA PRO A 52 9.33 -13.16 -2.33
C PRO A 52 7.80 -13.19 -2.21
N ILE A 53 7.26 -12.59 -1.17
CA ILE A 53 5.84 -12.22 -1.15
C ILE A 53 5.70 -11.03 -2.09
N PHE A 54 4.89 -11.19 -3.13
CA PHE A 54 4.52 -10.08 -3.99
C PHE A 54 3.44 -9.24 -3.32
N LEU A 55 3.50 -7.94 -3.48
CA LEU A 55 2.55 -7.00 -2.93
C LEU A 55 1.99 -6.14 -4.05
N ILE A 56 0.66 -5.95 -4.09
CA ILE A 56 0.03 -4.89 -4.88
C ILE A 56 -0.20 -3.71 -3.96
N GLU A 57 0.08 -2.52 -4.46
CA GLU A 57 -0.19 -1.26 -3.79
C GLU A 57 -1.35 -0.55 -4.47
N PRO A 58 -2.57 -0.65 -3.92
CA PRO A 58 -3.74 -0.04 -4.51
C PRO A 58 -3.66 1.49 -4.48
N LYS A 59 -4.11 2.10 -5.57
CA LYS A 59 -4.29 3.54 -5.70
C LYS A 59 -5.48 3.85 -6.60
N PRO A 60 -6.47 4.66 -6.16
CA PRO A 60 -7.71 4.84 -6.93
C PRO A 60 -7.56 5.70 -8.17
N LYS A 61 -6.65 6.66 -8.14
CA LYS A 61 -6.46 7.68 -9.17
C LYS A 61 -5.05 8.27 -9.08
N GLU A 62 -4.67 9.08 -10.07
CA GLU A 62 -3.35 9.70 -10.22
C GLU A 62 -2.25 8.70 -10.57
N PRO A 63 -1.71 8.80 -11.80
CA PRO A 63 -2.03 9.84 -12.82
C PRO A 63 -3.30 9.58 -13.64
N MET A 64 -3.85 8.36 -13.65
CA MET A 64 -5.08 8.06 -14.38
C MET A 64 -6.31 8.40 -13.54
N THR A 65 -7.44 8.70 -14.18
CA THR A 65 -8.71 8.99 -13.49
C THR A 65 -9.25 7.76 -12.78
N HIS A 66 -9.14 6.59 -13.42
CA HIS A 66 -9.59 5.31 -12.89
C HIS A 66 -8.46 4.29 -12.97
N GLN A 67 -7.85 3.96 -11.85
CA GLN A 67 -6.85 2.90 -11.80
C GLN A 67 -7.51 1.55 -11.51
N TYR A 68 -6.95 0.45 -12.07
CA TYR A 68 -7.53 -0.89 -11.95
C TYR A 68 -7.46 -1.46 -10.55
N ASP A 69 -6.44 -1.09 -9.79
CA ASP A 69 -6.22 -1.48 -8.39
C ASP A 69 -6.73 -0.42 -7.42
N PHE A 70 -7.98 0.00 -7.57
CA PHE A 70 -8.60 1.13 -6.91
C PHE A 70 -8.45 1.14 -5.37
N ASP A 71 -8.74 0.01 -4.73
CA ASP A 71 -8.73 -0.18 -3.28
C ASP A 71 -8.44 -1.66 -2.93
N SER A 72 -8.42 -1.98 -1.64
CA SER A 72 -8.19 -3.35 -1.17
C SER A 72 -9.18 -4.34 -1.76
N ALA A 73 -10.47 -4.00 -1.78
CA ALA A 73 -11.51 -4.92 -2.25
C ALA A 73 -11.37 -5.19 -3.75
N THR A 74 -11.09 -4.16 -4.55
CA THR A 74 -10.89 -4.27 -6.00
C THR A 74 -9.63 -5.06 -6.32
N ALA A 75 -8.52 -4.79 -5.62
CA ALA A 75 -7.28 -5.54 -5.79
C ALA A 75 -7.46 -7.02 -5.42
N LEU A 76 -8.16 -7.32 -4.34
CA LEU A 76 -8.47 -8.70 -3.93
C LEU A 76 -9.36 -9.42 -4.95
N ALA A 77 -10.37 -8.76 -5.50
CA ALA A 77 -11.20 -9.32 -6.55
C ALA A 77 -10.39 -9.66 -7.80
N PHE A 78 -9.45 -8.79 -8.19
CA PHE A 78 -8.50 -9.06 -9.28
C PHE A 78 -7.62 -10.27 -8.97
N LEU A 79 -6.99 -10.31 -7.80
CA LEU A 79 -6.12 -11.42 -7.40
C LEU A 79 -6.86 -12.77 -7.42
N GLN A 80 -8.08 -12.82 -6.90
CA GLN A 80 -8.91 -14.02 -6.90
C GLN A 80 -9.35 -14.44 -8.31
N LYS A 81 -9.74 -13.48 -9.16
CA LYS A 81 -10.15 -13.76 -10.55
C LYS A 81 -9.06 -14.46 -11.35
N TYR A 82 -7.79 -14.14 -11.07
CA TYR A 82 -6.65 -14.61 -11.86
C TYR A 82 -5.75 -15.61 -11.11
N ASP A 83 -6.22 -16.22 -10.02
CA ASP A 83 -5.49 -17.23 -9.21
C ASP A 83 -4.12 -16.72 -8.69
N LEU A 84 -4.04 -15.45 -8.36
CA LEU A 84 -2.82 -14.77 -7.88
C LEU A 84 -2.77 -14.63 -6.35
N ASP A 85 -3.88 -14.80 -5.65
CA ASP A 85 -4.06 -14.58 -4.21
C ASP A 85 -3.09 -15.39 -3.31
N LYS A 86 -2.62 -16.54 -3.78
CA LYS A 86 -1.63 -17.37 -3.07
C LYS A 86 -0.18 -16.85 -3.15
N TYR A 87 0.09 -15.89 -4.04
CA TYR A 87 1.44 -15.30 -4.22
C TYR A 87 1.49 -13.84 -3.82
N PHE A 88 0.33 -13.19 -3.77
CA PHE A 88 0.21 -11.76 -3.55
C PHE A 88 -0.47 -11.44 -2.23
N LYS A 89 -0.03 -10.37 -1.62
CA LYS A 89 -0.72 -9.63 -0.56
C LYS A 89 -0.81 -8.17 -0.97
N LEU A 90 -1.25 -7.31 -0.05
CA LEU A 90 -1.40 -5.89 -0.29
C LEU A 90 -0.34 -5.10 0.50
N ASN A 91 0.18 -4.05 -0.12
CA ASN A 91 0.88 -2.96 0.51
C ASN A 91 -0.09 -1.78 0.55
N LEU A 92 -0.52 -1.36 1.71
CA LEU A 92 -1.58 -0.37 1.83
C LEU A 92 -1.01 0.97 2.26
N GLU A 93 -1.36 2.00 1.49
CA GLU A 93 -0.95 3.36 1.77
C GLU A 93 -2.10 4.19 2.35
N THR A 94 -1.78 4.97 3.39
CA THR A 94 -2.77 5.80 4.07
C THR A 94 -3.41 6.83 3.14
N ASN A 95 -2.58 7.55 2.36
CA ASN A 95 -3.09 8.59 1.47
C ASN A 95 -3.92 7.99 0.33
N HIS A 96 -3.53 6.84 -0.21
CA HIS A 96 -4.30 6.13 -1.22
C HIS A 96 -5.68 5.70 -0.70
N ALA A 97 -5.78 5.22 0.55
CA ALA A 97 -7.06 4.91 1.18
C ALA A 97 -7.98 6.14 1.23
N TRP A 98 -7.45 7.29 1.63
CA TRP A 98 -8.23 8.54 1.67
C TRP A 98 -8.66 9.01 0.29
N LEU A 99 -7.82 8.88 -0.72
CA LEU A 99 -8.18 9.18 -2.11
C LEU A 99 -9.27 8.25 -2.65
N ALA A 100 -9.34 7.01 -2.15
CA ALA A 100 -10.41 6.06 -2.46
C ALA A 100 -11.72 6.36 -1.71
N GLY A 101 -11.71 7.30 -0.76
CA GLY A 101 -12.85 7.65 0.08
C GLY A 101 -13.03 6.72 1.29
N HIS A 102 -11.98 6.02 1.69
CA HIS A 102 -11.97 5.10 2.82
C HIS A 102 -11.12 5.64 3.98
N THR A 103 -11.43 5.21 5.22
CA THR A 103 -10.47 5.33 6.31
C THR A 103 -9.36 4.29 6.13
N PHE A 104 -8.16 4.57 6.61
CA PHE A 104 -7.06 3.62 6.51
C PHE A 104 -7.34 2.32 7.26
N GLU A 105 -8.01 2.39 8.40
CA GLU A 105 -8.44 1.19 9.15
C GLU A 105 -9.38 0.29 8.35
N HIS A 106 -10.25 0.87 7.48
CA HIS A 106 -11.14 0.11 6.61
C HIS A 106 -10.35 -0.75 5.63
N GLU A 107 -9.38 -0.16 4.96
CA GLU A 107 -8.50 -0.84 4.01
C GLU A 107 -7.71 -1.97 4.70
N LEU A 108 -7.13 -1.67 5.87
CA LEU A 108 -6.39 -2.66 6.66
C LEU A 108 -7.29 -3.80 7.14
N ASN A 109 -8.50 -3.50 7.62
CA ASN A 109 -9.46 -4.52 8.04
C ASN A 109 -9.91 -5.39 6.88
N THR A 110 -10.14 -4.80 5.70
CA THR A 110 -10.48 -5.54 4.49
C THR A 110 -9.36 -6.52 4.14
N ALA A 111 -8.12 -6.04 4.02
CA ALA A 111 -6.98 -6.91 3.73
C ALA A 111 -6.77 -8.00 4.79
N ARG A 112 -6.91 -7.67 6.08
CA ARG A 112 -6.81 -8.63 7.19
C ARG A 112 -7.88 -9.71 7.10
N THR A 113 -9.12 -9.35 6.79
CA THR A 113 -10.24 -10.30 6.67
C THR A 113 -9.99 -11.36 5.60
N PHE A 114 -9.30 -11.00 4.54
CA PHE A 114 -8.91 -11.90 3.45
C PHE A 114 -7.51 -12.52 3.62
N ASN A 115 -6.85 -12.33 4.78
CA ASN A 115 -5.47 -12.79 5.04
C ASN A 115 -4.44 -12.22 4.05
N ALA A 116 -4.71 -11.04 3.51
CA ALA A 116 -3.93 -10.40 2.46
C ALA A 116 -3.15 -9.16 2.93
N LEU A 117 -3.19 -8.81 4.22
CA LEU A 117 -2.39 -7.70 4.74
C LEU A 117 -0.90 -8.10 4.72
N GLY A 118 -0.09 -7.37 3.99
CA GLY A 118 1.33 -7.64 3.78
C GLY A 118 2.24 -6.57 4.36
N SER A 119 2.08 -5.33 3.91
CA SER A 119 2.91 -4.19 4.31
C SER A 119 2.07 -2.91 4.29
N ILE A 120 2.63 -1.83 4.79
CA ILE A 120 1.99 -0.51 4.71
C ILE A 120 2.98 0.58 4.32
N ASP A 121 2.46 1.58 3.59
CA ASP A 121 3.10 2.87 3.41
C ASP A 121 2.38 3.89 4.30
N ALA A 122 3.11 4.31 5.31
CA ALA A 122 2.64 4.93 6.53
C ALA A 122 2.71 6.47 6.45
N ASN A 123 2.41 7.02 5.29
CA ASN A 123 2.28 8.46 5.10
C ASN A 123 0.92 8.97 5.59
N GLN A 124 0.59 10.17 5.22
CA GLN A 124 -0.75 10.73 5.28
C GLN A 124 -0.96 11.71 4.13
N GLY A 125 -2.21 11.96 3.80
CA GLY A 125 -2.61 12.99 2.87
C GLY A 125 -2.98 14.29 3.56
N ASN A 126 -3.43 15.24 2.77
CA ASN A 126 -4.02 16.48 3.24
C ASN A 126 -5.50 16.52 2.83
N TYR A 127 -6.40 16.49 3.80
CA TYR A 127 -7.85 16.46 3.57
C TYR A 127 -8.38 17.64 2.73
N LEU A 128 -7.67 18.78 2.77
CA LEU A 128 -8.10 19.98 2.03
C LEU A 128 -7.65 19.96 0.57
N LEU A 129 -6.54 19.29 0.28
CA LEU A 129 -5.97 19.28 -1.06
C LEU A 129 -6.59 18.21 -1.96
N GLY A 130 -6.97 17.05 -1.42
CA GLY A 130 -7.66 16.00 -2.17
C GLY A 130 -6.83 15.34 -3.26
N TRP A 131 -5.50 15.36 -3.15
CA TRP A 131 -4.55 14.68 -4.03
C TRP A 131 -3.42 14.04 -3.20
N ASP A 132 -2.59 13.25 -3.85
CA ASP A 132 -1.53 12.49 -3.19
C ASP A 132 -0.38 13.39 -2.74
N THR A 133 -0.36 13.72 -1.46
CA THR A 133 0.61 14.68 -0.91
C THR A 133 1.82 14.03 -0.25
N ASP A 134 1.79 12.74 0.05
CA ASP A 134 2.87 11.96 0.69
C ASP A 134 3.48 12.66 1.90
N GLU A 135 2.66 13.07 2.84
CA GLU A 135 3.14 13.75 4.04
C GLU A 135 3.60 12.74 5.11
N PHE A 136 4.61 13.11 5.90
CA PHE A 136 4.93 12.33 7.09
C PHE A 136 3.76 12.34 8.07
N PRO A 137 3.47 11.20 8.75
CA PRO A 137 2.28 11.04 9.57
C PRO A 137 2.33 11.88 10.85
N THR A 138 1.19 12.51 11.18
CA THR A 138 1.01 13.33 12.39
C THR A 138 -0.30 13.03 13.13
N LEU A 139 -1.23 12.31 12.50
CA LEU A 139 -2.58 12.08 13.02
C LEU A 139 -2.64 10.83 13.91
N VAL A 140 -2.26 10.97 15.17
CA VAL A 140 -2.15 9.85 16.13
C VAL A 140 -3.45 9.05 16.26
N ILE A 141 -4.63 9.67 16.19
CA ILE A 141 -5.92 8.97 16.35
C ILE A 141 -6.15 7.99 15.21
N ASP A 142 -6.03 8.45 13.96
CA ASP A 142 -6.24 7.62 12.76
C ASP A 142 -5.23 6.48 12.71
N ILE A 143 -3.98 6.77 13.08
CA ILE A 143 -2.92 5.76 13.14
C ILE A 143 -3.15 4.77 14.27
N THR A 144 -3.77 5.18 15.39
CA THR A 144 -4.15 4.26 16.48
C THR A 144 -5.15 3.22 15.99
N LEU A 145 -6.15 3.63 15.21
CA LEU A 145 -7.11 2.71 14.60
C LEU A 145 -6.45 1.77 13.57
N ALA A 146 -5.53 2.29 12.78
CA ALA A 146 -4.72 1.50 11.85
C ALA A 146 -3.86 0.47 12.60
N MET A 147 -3.12 0.89 13.62
CA MET A 147 -2.29 0.00 14.45
C MET A 147 -3.11 -1.06 15.17
N HIS A 148 -4.35 -0.75 15.56
CA HIS A 148 -5.27 -1.74 16.12
C HIS A 148 -5.56 -2.87 15.11
N GLN A 149 -5.81 -2.56 13.85
CA GLN A 149 -5.99 -3.59 12.81
C GLN A 149 -4.72 -4.42 12.58
N ILE A 150 -3.55 -3.79 12.61
CA ILE A 150 -2.26 -4.49 12.48
C ILE A 150 -2.03 -5.45 13.66
N LEU A 151 -2.34 -5.02 14.88
CA LEU A 151 -2.24 -5.89 16.07
C LEU A 151 -3.23 -7.06 16.00
N LEU A 152 -4.48 -6.82 15.59
CA LEU A 152 -5.47 -7.89 15.36
C LEU A 152 -5.06 -8.86 14.24
N ASN A 153 -4.23 -8.44 13.31
CA ASN A 153 -3.63 -9.31 12.26
C ASN A 153 -2.47 -10.17 12.80
N GLY A 154 -2.02 -9.92 14.02
CA GLY A 154 -0.80 -10.54 14.54
C GLY A 154 0.49 -9.88 14.04
N GLY A 155 0.43 -8.63 13.57
CA GLY A 155 1.52 -7.89 12.95
C GLY A 155 1.53 -7.97 11.43
N LEU A 156 2.63 -7.55 10.81
CA LEU A 156 2.82 -7.54 9.35
C LEU A 156 3.66 -8.72 8.84
N GLY A 157 4.09 -9.62 9.73
CA GLY A 157 4.93 -10.75 9.36
C GLY A 157 6.27 -10.30 8.76
N LYS A 158 6.49 -10.60 7.48
CA LYS A 158 7.66 -10.16 6.71
C LYS A 158 7.51 -8.76 6.10
N GLY A 159 6.36 -8.12 6.27
CA GLY A 159 6.11 -6.76 5.86
C GLY A 159 6.74 -5.74 6.79
N GLY A 160 6.56 -4.47 6.47
CA GLY A 160 7.10 -3.35 7.21
C GLY A 160 6.17 -2.16 7.26
N ILE A 161 6.62 -1.16 7.99
CA ILE A 161 6.04 0.18 8.02
C ILE A 161 7.03 1.08 7.31
N ASN A 162 6.80 1.36 6.03
CA ASN A 162 7.55 2.35 5.28
C ASN A 162 6.81 3.68 5.38
N PHE A 163 7.48 4.81 5.21
CA PHE A 163 6.73 6.06 5.19
C PHE A 163 6.21 6.40 3.79
N ASP A 164 7.00 6.10 2.76
CA ASP A 164 6.74 6.60 1.40
C ASP A 164 6.29 8.07 1.44
N ALA A 165 7.10 8.89 2.10
CA ALA A 165 6.77 10.26 2.41
C ALA A 165 7.94 11.19 2.09
N LYS A 166 7.62 12.45 1.83
CA LYS A 166 8.59 13.49 1.54
C LYS A 166 8.37 14.70 2.42
N VAL A 167 9.48 15.38 2.76
CA VAL A 167 9.40 16.67 3.43
C VAL A 167 8.79 17.72 2.50
N ARG A 168 8.04 18.64 3.05
CA ARG A 168 7.40 19.69 2.28
C ARG A 168 8.44 20.65 1.72
N ARG A 169 8.09 21.33 0.63
CA ARG A 169 9.00 22.23 -0.09
C ARG A 169 9.51 23.41 0.73
N THR A 170 8.93 23.70 1.88
CA THR A 170 9.43 24.68 2.84
C THR A 170 10.64 24.20 3.62
N SER A 171 10.89 22.89 3.63
CA SER A 171 12.08 22.29 4.22
C SER A 171 13.24 22.37 3.25
N PHE A 172 14.35 22.93 3.68
CA PHE A 172 15.55 23.12 2.86
C PHE A 172 16.84 22.64 3.52
N LYS A 173 16.77 22.17 4.76
CA LYS A 173 17.92 21.63 5.49
C LYS A 173 17.90 20.10 5.42
N ALA A 174 19.08 19.48 5.33
CA ALA A 174 19.22 18.03 5.33
C ALA A 174 18.69 17.40 6.62
N GLU A 175 18.83 18.09 7.75
CA GLU A 175 18.33 17.64 9.06
C GLU A 175 16.81 17.49 9.08
N ASP A 176 16.07 18.28 8.30
CA ASP A 176 14.61 18.23 8.25
C ASP A 176 14.10 16.85 7.82
N LEU A 177 14.83 16.18 6.92
CA LEU A 177 14.48 14.81 6.50
C LEU A 177 14.60 13.83 7.67
N ILE A 178 15.66 13.91 8.45
CA ILE A 178 15.88 13.05 9.62
C ILE A 178 14.82 13.35 10.70
N LEU A 179 14.55 14.62 10.97
CA LEU A 179 13.53 15.03 11.94
C LEU A 179 12.14 14.59 11.55
N ALA A 180 11.80 14.65 10.26
CA ALA A 180 10.51 14.17 9.74
C ALA A 180 10.34 12.66 9.95
N HIS A 181 11.37 11.85 9.70
CA HIS A 181 11.35 10.42 9.98
C HIS A 181 11.19 10.12 11.47
N ILE A 182 11.95 10.82 12.34
CA ILE A 182 11.83 10.67 13.79
C ILE A 182 10.40 11.02 14.25
N ALA A 183 9.82 12.12 13.78
CA ALA A 183 8.48 12.54 14.13
C ALA A 183 7.42 11.51 13.66
N GLY A 184 7.58 10.95 12.47
CA GLY A 184 6.73 9.88 11.96
C GLY A 184 6.82 8.61 12.83
N MET A 185 8.03 8.18 13.17
CA MET A 185 8.24 7.02 14.05
C MET A 185 7.63 7.25 15.43
N ASP A 186 7.81 8.43 16.03
CA ASP A 186 7.22 8.79 17.31
C ASP A 186 5.69 8.78 17.26
N THR A 187 5.10 9.24 16.16
CA THR A 187 3.66 9.23 15.94
C THR A 187 3.13 7.79 15.92
N TYR A 188 3.78 6.89 15.17
CA TYR A 188 3.43 5.47 15.14
C TYR A 188 3.66 4.78 16.50
N ALA A 189 4.73 5.10 17.21
CA ALA A 189 5.00 4.56 18.55
C ALA A 189 3.93 4.97 19.57
N ARG A 190 3.44 6.20 19.52
CA ARG A 190 2.31 6.68 20.35
C ARG A 190 1.02 5.95 19.99
N ALA A 191 0.75 5.83 18.70
CA ALA A 191 -0.41 5.13 18.17
C ALA A 191 -0.43 3.64 18.58
N LEU A 192 0.71 2.97 18.50
CA LEU A 192 0.87 1.58 18.94
C LEU A 192 0.53 1.40 20.42
N LYS A 193 0.97 2.32 21.29
CA LYS A 193 0.59 2.29 22.72
C LYS A 193 -0.90 2.47 22.91
N GLY A 194 -1.53 3.38 22.17
CA GLY A 194 -2.98 3.57 22.18
C GLY A 194 -3.73 2.31 21.71
N ALA A 195 -3.31 1.73 20.61
CA ALA A 195 -3.91 0.51 20.06
C ALA A 195 -3.79 -0.68 21.01
N ALA A 196 -2.63 -0.86 21.64
CA ALA A 196 -2.42 -1.93 22.62
C ALA A 196 -3.27 -1.76 23.90
N ALA A 197 -3.71 -0.56 24.21
CA ALA A 197 -4.60 -0.31 25.36
C ALA A 197 -6.09 -0.56 25.04
N ILE A 198 -6.44 -0.71 23.76
CA ILE A 198 -7.81 -0.99 23.28
C ILE A 198 -8.07 -2.50 23.18
N ILE A 199 -7.02 -3.30 22.94
CA ILE A 199 -7.09 -4.77 22.89
C ILE A 199 -7.14 -5.37 24.28
#